data_5c290af28c9673170ec07115761934cd
#
_entry.id   5c290af28c9673170ec07115761934cd
#
_cell.length_a   1.000
_cell.length_b   1.000
_cell.length_c   1.000
_cell.angle_alpha   90.00
_cell.angle_beta   90.00
_cell.angle_gamma   90.00
#
_symmetry.space_group_name_H-M   'P 1'
#
loop_
_entity.id
_entity.type
_entity.pdbx_description
1 polymer ?
#
loop_
_entity_poly.entity_id
_entity_poly.type
_entity_poly.pdbx_seq_one_letter_code
_entity_poly.pdbx_strand_id
1 'polypeptide(L)'
;ETMAKSDSFFIRAEVDTNGSTFAQSEIDLGSFVNLGVSKSTLLRIHRLACTYLDEGNSNHAINETATNSKVAWQLTTQSQSAIVYPGSDKSVVSCGGLDIFADGTRTIFVNDASGINPEEWTKGTLIAVDSLFLGCNMSNALDSGNLTIGIVLECSLESATQSSSTALSLSQQ
;
A
#
# COMPACT_ATOMS: atom_id res chain seq x y z
N GLU A 1 -7.23 -21.08 -23.25
CA GLU A 1 -7.81 -19.77 -23.63
C GLU A 1 -6.92 -18.69 -23.02
N THR A 2 -6.17 -17.97 -23.86
CA THR A 2 -5.29 -16.89 -23.43
C THR A 2 -6.19 -15.74 -22.96
N MET A 3 -6.13 -15.39 -21.66
CA MET A 3 -6.81 -14.19 -21.16
C MET A 3 -6.22 -12.96 -21.84
N ALA A 4 -7.08 -12.09 -22.34
CA ALA A 4 -6.63 -10.81 -22.88
C ALA A 4 -6.10 -9.97 -21.72
N LYS A 5 -4.82 -9.64 -21.77
CA LYS A 5 -4.16 -8.75 -20.82
C LYS A 5 -4.05 -7.36 -21.42
N SER A 6 -4.30 -6.34 -20.64
CA SER A 6 -3.95 -4.97 -21.04
C SER A 6 -2.45 -4.75 -20.95
N ASP A 7 -1.96 -3.71 -21.59
CA ASP A 7 -0.64 -3.17 -21.29
C ASP A 7 -0.57 -2.70 -19.84
N SER A 8 0.61 -2.63 -19.27
CA SER A 8 0.79 -2.14 -17.92
C SER A 8 0.53 -0.64 -17.82
N PHE A 9 -0.04 -0.22 -16.71
CA PHE A 9 -0.27 1.17 -16.35
C PHE A 9 0.03 1.39 -14.87
N PHE A 10 -0.01 2.63 -14.42
CA PHE A 10 0.39 2.97 -13.06
C PHE A 10 -0.76 3.65 -12.29
N ILE A 11 -0.97 3.18 -11.07
CA ILE A 11 -1.85 3.82 -10.08
C ILE A 11 -0.97 4.41 -9.00
N ARG A 12 -1.24 5.65 -8.62
CA ARG A 12 -0.54 6.37 -7.55
C ARG A 12 -1.51 6.68 -6.43
N ALA A 13 -1.03 6.54 -5.20
CA ALA A 13 -1.77 6.90 -4.01
C ALA A 13 -0.83 7.38 -2.92
N GLU A 14 -1.36 8.15 -2.00
CA GLU A 14 -0.60 8.65 -0.85
C GLU A 14 -1.48 8.71 0.40
N VAL A 15 -0.83 8.66 1.55
CA VAL A 15 -1.43 8.86 2.87
C VAL A 15 -0.47 9.65 3.75
N ASP A 16 -0.99 10.62 4.48
CA ASP A 16 -0.22 11.37 5.45
C ASP A 16 -0.33 10.70 6.82
N THR A 17 0.79 10.63 7.53
CA THR A 17 0.77 10.22 8.93
C THR A 17 0.05 11.26 9.77
N ASN A 18 -0.54 10.85 10.88
CA ASN A 18 -1.23 11.72 11.82
C ASN A 18 -0.64 11.54 13.22
N GLY A 19 0.56 12.07 13.43
CA GLY A 19 1.32 11.83 14.65
C GLY A 19 1.49 10.33 14.87
N SER A 20 1.21 9.85 16.08
CA SER A 20 1.23 8.43 16.42
C SER A 20 -0.12 7.73 16.29
N THR A 21 -1.07 8.35 15.60
CA THR A 21 -2.41 7.81 15.35
C THR A 21 -2.47 7.17 13.96
N PHE A 22 -3.15 6.04 13.84
CA PHE A 22 -3.37 5.38 12.55
C PHE A 22 -4.14 6.30 11.59
N ALA A 23 -3.68 6.37 10.36
CA ALA A 23 -4.32 7.11 9.26
C ALA A 23 -4.47 6.20 8.04
N GLN A 24 -5.52 6.42 7.26
CA GLN A 24 -5.83 5.59 6.09
C GLN A 24 -6.42 6.44 4.98
N SER A 25 -6.06 6.11 3.74
CA SER A 25 -6.60 6.69 2.52
C SER A 25 -7.17 5.58 1.65
N GLU A 26 -8.34 5.80 1.06
CA GLU A 26 -8.99 4.87 0.14
C GLU A 26 -8.52 5.10 -1.29
N ILE A 27 -8.28 4.01 -2.01
CA ILE A 27 -7.96 4.00 -3.44
C ILE A 27 -9.16 3.39 -4.17
N ASP A 28 -9.91 4.19 -4.90
CA ASP A 28 -11.06 3.73 -5.68
C ASP A 28 -10.59 3.01 -6.95
N LEU A 29 -10.94 1.74 -7.07
CA LEU A 29 -10.67 0.90 -8.24
C LEU A 29 -11.91 0.66 -9.09
N GLY A 30 -13.02 1.35 -8.82
CA GLY A 30 -14.30 1.12 -9.49
C GLY A 30 -14.27 1.29 -11.02
N SER A 31 -13.32 2.08 -11.55
CA SER A 31 -13.09 2.20 -12.98
C SER A 31 -12.29 1.05 -13.61
N PHE A 32 -11.63 0.24 -12.80
CA PHE A 32 -10.74 -0.85 -13.25
C PHE A 32 -11.30 -2.24 -12.95
N VAL A 33 -12.01 -2.40 -11.84
CA VAL A 33 -12.55 -3.68 -11.36
C VAL A 33 -14.06 -3.72 -11.57
N ASN A 34 -14.54 -4.71 -12.32
CA ASN A 34 -15.95 -4.92 -12.56
C ASN A 34 -16.30 -6.41 -12.38
N LEU A 35 -17.06 -6.70 -11.33
CA LEU A 35 -17.46 -8.06 -10.96
C LEU A 35 -18.92 -8.38 -11.33
N GLY A 36 -19.71 -7.38 -11.74
CA GLY A 36 -21.15 -7.48 -11.93
C GLY A 36 -21.59 -8.07 -13.27
N VAL A 37 -20.67 -8.57 -14.09
CA VAL A 37 -20.94 -9.06 -15.45
C VAL A 37 -20.41 -10.48 -15.65
N SER A 38 -20.91 -11.18 -16.65
CA SER A 38 -20.51 -12.55 -16.97
C SER A 38 -19.01 -12.71 -17.25
N LYS A 39 -18.38 -11.66 -17.75
CA LYS A 39 -16.94 -11.56 -17.96
C LYS A 39 -16.39 -10.41 -17.11
N SER A 40 -15.91 -10.76 -15.94
CA SER A 40 -15.38 -9.79 -14.97
C SER A 40 -14.02 -9.23 -15.38
N THR A 41 -13.77 -8.00 -14.98
CA THR A 41 -12.44 -7.36 -15.11
C THR A 41 -11.80 -7.23 -13.74
N LEU A 42 -10.57 -7.71 -13.62
CA LEU A 42 -9.77 -7.68 -12.39
C LEU A 42 -8.50 -6.87 -12.59
N LEU A 43 -7.95 -6.37 -11.49
CA LEU A 43 -6.69 -5.66 -11.48
C LEU A 43 -5.58 -6.60 -11.00
N ARG A 44 -4.49 -6.68 -11.76
CA ARG A 44 -3.27 -7.36 -11.33
C ARG A 44 -2.22 -6.32 -10.98
N ILE A 45 -1.71 -6.38 -9.76
CA ILE A 45 -0.58 -5.58 -9.29
C ILE A 45 0.68 -6.41 -9.47
N HIS A 46 1.59 -5.94 -10.32
CA HIS A 46 2.86 -6.60 -10.59
C HIS A 46 3.94 -6.15 -9.63
N ARG A 47 3.92 -4.87 -9.28
CA ARG A 47 4.99 -4.23 -8.53
C ARG A 47 4.45 -3.05 -7.73
N LEU A 48 5.05 -2.82 -6.56
CA LEU A 48 4.77 -1.67 -5.72
C LEU A 48 6.09 -0.98 -5.37
N ALA A 49 6.17 0.31 -5.64
CA ALA A 49 7.25 1.16 -5.15
C ALA A 49 6.69 2.08 -4.06
N CYS A 50 7.39 2.16 -2.93
CA CYS A 50 7.04 3.05 -1.84
C CYS A 50 8.04 4.18 -1.73
N THR A 51 7.54 5.39 -1.52
CA THR A 51 8.34 6.60 -1.30
C THR A 51 7.87 7.34 -0.06
N TYR A 52 8.77 8.10 0.53
CA TYR A 52 8.48 8.92 1.72
C TYR A 52 8.81 10.37 1.42
N LEU A 53 7.93 11.27 1.84
CA LEU A 53 8.09 12.72 1.76
C LEU A 53 7.98 13.31 3.15
N ASP A 54 8.97 14.11 3.54
CA ASP A 54 8.88 14.92 4.75
C ASP A 54 8.02 16.16 4.46
N GLU A 55 6.84 16.20 5.03
CA GLU A 55 5.88 17.28 4.82
C GLU A 55 6.46 18.66 5.22
N GLY A 56 7.23 18.69 6.32
CA GLY A 56 7.85 19.93 6.81
C GLY A 56 8.91 20.51 5.88
N ASN A 57 9.58 19.68 5.10
CA ASN A 57 10.64 20.09 4.17
C ASN A 57 10.23 20.06 2.70
N SER A 58 9.05 19.53 2.40
CA SER A 58 8.53 19.39 1.03
C SER A 58 9.48 18.69 0.06
N ASN A 59 10.29 17.75 0.57
CA ASN A 59 11.24 16.98 -0.22
C ASN A 59 11.36 15.52 0.29
N HIS A 60 12.09 14.71 -0.45
CA HIS A 60 12.26 13.29 -0.11
C HIS A 60 13.22 13.03 1.06
N ALA A 61 13.93 14.04 1.53
CA ALA A 61 14.85 13.89 2.65
C ALA A 61 14.11 14.14 3.97
N ILE A 62 14.08 13.14 4.82
CA ILE A 62 13.51 13.24 6.16
C ILE A 62 14.52 13.99 7.03
N ASN A 63 14.11 15.11 7.60
CA ASN A 63 14.96 15.95 8.44
C ASN A 63 14.43 15.99 9.88
N GLU A 64 14.58 14.88 10.57
CA GLU A 64 14.21 14.74 11.97
C GLU A 64 15.48 14.61 12.82
N THR A 65 15.68 15.48 13.77
CA THR A 65 16.88 15.45 14.63
C THR A 65 16.60 15.16 16.10
N ALA A 66 15.35 15.18 16.51
CA ALA A 66 14.97 15.09 17.92
C ALA A 66 14.35 13.76 18.32
N THR A 67 13.58 13.13 17.43
CA THR A 67 12.71 12.00 17.79
C THR A 67 13.03 10.73 17.00
N ASN A 68 13.21 9.63 17.72
CA ASN A 68 13.25 8.30 17.09
C ASN A 68 11.83 7.81 16.85
N SER A 69 11.57 7.30 15.66
CA SER A 69 10.25 6.77 15.32
C SER A 69 10.36 5.58 14.38
N LYS A 70 9.36 4.71 14.44
CA LYS A 70 9.13 3.65 13.46
C LYS A 70 7.88 3.97 12.68
N VAL A 71 7.99 3.97 11.39
CA VAL A 71 6.87 4.16 10.46
C VAL A 71 6.50 2.81 9.89
N ALA A 72 5.22 2.47 9.95
CA ALA A 72 4.68 1.29 9.28
C ALA A 72 3.60 1.71 8.30
N TRP A 73 3.53 1.04 7.17
CA TRP A 73 2.45 1.21 6.21
C TRP A 73 1.95 -0.14 5.72
N GLN A 74 0.72 -0.16 5.25
CA GLN A 74 0.07 -1.33 4.70
C GLN A 74 -0.87 -0.96 3.56
N LEU A 75 -0.97 -1.83 2.58
CA LEU A 75 -1.99 -1.78 1.53
C LEU A 75 -2.92 -2.98 1.73
N THR A 76 -4.20 -2.70 1.95
CA THR A 76 -5.19 -3.73 2.29
C THR A 76 -6.40 -3.69 1.36
N THR A 77 -7.07 -4.83 1.21
CA THR A 77 -8.32 -4.96 0.46
C THR A 77 -9.56 -4.59 1.28
N GLN A 78 -9.37 -4.36 2.58
CA GLN A 78 -10.41 -3.92 3.50
C GLN A 78 -9.96 -2.72 4.30
N SER A 79 -10.91 -1.86 4.68
CA SER A 79 -10.66 -0.78 5.63
C SER A 79 -10.21 -1.34 6.97
N GLN A 80 -9.19 -0.73 7.56
CA GLN A 80 -8.60 -1.12 8.84
C GLN A 80 -8.61 0.07 9.80
N SER A 81 -8.45 -0.21 11.07
CA SER A 81 -8.31 0.81 12.13
C SER A 81 -6.93 0.81 12.77
N ALA A 82 -6.07 -0.11 12.37
CA ALA A 82 -4.71 -0.28 12.86
C ALA A 82 -3.85 -1.02 11.83
N ILE A 83 -2.54 -1.03 12.05
CA ILE A 83 -1.64 -1.92 11.32
C ILE A 83 -1.96 -3.37 11.71
N VAL A 84 -2.18 -4.22 10.72
CA VAL A 84 -2.52 -5.63 10.89
C VAL A 84 -1.37 -6.54 10.46
N TYR A 85 -1.32 -7.71 11.06
CA TYR A 85 -0.25 -8.68 10.79
C TYR A 85 -0.55 -9.49 9.52
N PRO A 86 0.28 -9.40 8.49
CA PRO A 86 0.03 -10.07 7.21
C PRO A 86 0.06 -11.60 7.29
N GLY A 87 0.71 -12.17 8.30
CA GLY A 87 0.74 -13.61 8.51
C GLY A 87 -0.60 -14.23 8.93
N SER A 88 -1.53 -13.43 9.43
CA SER A 88 -2.88 -13.87 9.85
C SER A 88 -4.01 -13.11 9.19
N ASP A 89 -3.77 -11.96 8.60
CA ASP A 89 -4.78 -11.14 7.95
C ASP A 89 -4.64 -11.24 6.42
N LYS A 90 -5.62 -11.87 5.80
CA LYS A 90 -5.64 -12.11 4.34
C LYS A 90 -5.90 -10.85 3.52
N SER A 91 -6.32 -9.75 4.14
CA SER A 91 -6.59 -8.49 3.43
C SER A 91 -5.30 -7.75 3.06
N VAL A 92 -4.16 -8.09 3.65
CA VAL A 92 -2.89 -7.41 3.37
C VAL A 92 -2.35 -7.82 2.01
N VAL A 93 -2.25 -6.84 1.11
CA VAL A 93 -1.65 -7.00 -0.23
C VAL A 93 -0.16 -6.70 -0.18
N SER A 94 0.21 -5.66 0.55
CA SER A 94 1.60 -5.22 0.69
C SER A 94 1.76 -4.47 2.02
N CYS A 95 2.95 -4.50 2.57
CA CYS A 95 3.30 -3.75 3.77
C CYS A 95 4.79 -3.47 3.80
N GLY A 96 5.18 -2.50 4.59
CA GLY A 96 6.58 -2.15 4.79
C GLY A 96 6.73 -1.15 5.93
N GLY A 97 7.95 -0.66 6.11
CA GLY A 97 8.23 0.27 7.16
C GLY A 97 9.56 0.98 7.00
N LEU A 98 9.76 1.97 7.85
CA LEU A 98 10.95 2.80 7.90
C LEU A 98 11.28 3.08 9.36
N ASP A 99 12.51 2.83 9.76
CA ASP A 99 13.02 3.23 11.06
C ASP A 99 13.77 4.55 10.93
N ILE A 100 13.43 5.51 11.79
CA ILE A 100 14.03 6.85 11.83
C ILE A 100 14.76 7.01 13.15
N PHE A 101 16.05 7.33 13.08
CA PHE A 101 16.91 7.58 14.23
C PHE A 101 17.42 9.00 14.18
N ALA A 102 17.27 9.71 15.30
CA ALA A 102 17.75 11.07 15.49
C ALA A 102 18.79 11.13 16.61
N ASP A 103 19.92 11.81 16.41
CA ASP A 103 20.98 11.97 17.41
C ASP A 103 21.15 13.41 17.89
N GLY A 104 20.20 14.28 17.63
CA GLY A 104 20.27 15.72 17.91
C GLY A 104 20.90 16.56 16.81
N THR A 105 21.55 15.93 15.83
CA THR A 105 22.25 16.63 14.74
C THR A 105 21.92 16.02 13.37
N ARG A 106 21.72 14.70 13.31
CA ARG A 106 21.54 13.96 12.07
C ARG A 106 20.32 13.06 12.13
N THR A 107 19.74 12.82 10.97
CA THR A 107 18.74 11.80 10.76
C THR A 107 19.37 10.60 10.06
N ILE A 108 19.13 9.42 10.60
CA ILE A 108 19.47 8.13 9.98
C ILE A 108 18.15 7.39 9.79
N PHE A 109 17.90 6.91 8.59
CA PHE A 109 16.72 6.10 8.34
C PHE A 109 17.09 4.80 7.63
N VAL A 110 16.40 3.73 8.01
CA VAL A 110 16.61 2.38 7.49
C VAL A 110 15.27 1.81 7.03
N ASN A 111 15.20 1.40 5.78
CA ASN A 111 14.03 0.69 5.29
C ASN A 111 13.92 -0.66 5.99
N ASP A 112 12.71 -0.96 6.48
CA ASP A 112 12.44 -2.27 7.07
C ASP A 112 12.34 -3.32 5.96
N ALA A 113 13.18 -4.34 6.03
CA ALA A 113 13.22 -5.44 5.08
C ALA A 113 12.16 -6.53 5.34
N SER A 114 11.35 -6.41 6.39
CA SER A 114 10.33 -7.39 6.77
C SER A 114 9.00 -7.24 6.04
N GLY A 115 8.93 -6.36 5.05
CA GLY A 115 7.72 -6.10 4.28
C GLY A 115 7.37 -7.23 3.29
N ILE A 116 6.16 -7.14 2.75
CA ILE A 116 5.68 -7.97 1.65
C ILE A 116 5.34 -7.08 0.47
N ASN A 117 5.81 -7.45 -0.72
CA ASN A 117 5.55 -6.71 -1.96
C ASN A 117 5.04 -7.65 -3.05
N PRO A 118 4.19 -7.16 -3.97
CA PRO A 118 3.64 -7.99 -5.05
C PRO A 118 4.69 -8.64 -5.95
N GLU A 119 5.83 -7.98 -6.17
CA GLU A 119 6.94 -8.48 -6.98
C GLU A 119 7.65 -9.71 -6.40
N GLU A 120 7.43 -10.03 -5.13
CA GLU A 120 7.92 -11.27 -4.50
C GLU A 120 7.19 -12.51 -4.99
N TRP A 121 6.00 -12.33 -5.56
CA TRP A 121 5.18 -13.41 -6.09
C TRP A 121 5.37 -13.55 -7.60
N THR A 122 5.45 -14.77 -8.08
CA THR A 122 5.71 -15.07 -9.50
C THR A 122 4.78 -14.34 -10.48
N LYS A 123 3.53 -14.11 -10.09
CA LYS A 123 2.52 -13.46 -10.92
C LYS A 123 1.97 -12.17 -10.30
N GLY A 124 2.65 -11.61 -9.32
CA GLY A 124 2.12 -10.47 -8.58
C GLY A 124 0.87 -10.83 -7.78
N THR A 125 0.01 -9.85 -7.54
CA THR A 125 -1.22 -10.01 -6.75
C THR A 125 -2.44 -9.61 -7.57
N LEU A 126 -3.44 -10.48 -7.63
CA LEU A 126 -4.70 -10.23 -8.33
C LEU A 126 -5.72 -9.65 -7.36
N ILE A 127 -6.36 -8.54 -7.74
CA ILE A 127 -7.32 -7.79 -6.93
C ILE A 127 -8.71 -7.93 -7.54
N ALA A 128 -9.66 -8.36 -6.72
CA ALA A 128 -11.07 -8.55 -7.08
C ALA A 128 -12.01 -7.77 -6.13
N VAL A 129 -11.56 -6.63 -5.64
CA VAL A 129 -12.34 -5.68 -4.86
C VAL A 129 -12.28 -4.31 -5.53
N ASP A 130 -13.26 -3.47 -5.29
CA ASP A 130 -13.38 -2.15 -5.93
C ASP A 130 -12.65 -1.03 -5.17
N SER A 131 -12.09 -1.33 -4.01
CA SER A 131 -11.32 -0.38 -3.21
C SER A 131 -10.10 -1.05 -2.59
N LEU A 132 -8.99 -0.31 -2.53
CA LEU A 132 -7.83 -0.61 -1.70
C LEU A 132 -7.66 0.49 -0.66
N PHE A 133 -7.00 0.16 0.42
CA PHE A 133 -6.78 1.09 1.52
C PHE A 133 -5.29 1.15 1.85
N LEU A 134 -4.73 2.35 1.76
CA LEU A 134 -3.35 2.63 2.16
C LEU A 134 -3.38 3.21 3.57
N GLY A 135 -2.90 2.44 4.53
CA GLY A 135 -2.85 2.82 5.94
C GLY A 135 -1.42 3.00 6.43
N CYS A 136 -1.25 3.85 7.43
CA CYS A 136 0.05 4.07 8.05
C CYS A 136 -0.08 4.41 9.53
N ASN A 137 1.00 4.21 10.25
CA ASN A 137 1.14 4.61 11.65
C ASN A 137 2.61 4.87 11.98
N MET A 138 2.84 5.72 12.97
CA MET A 138 4.16 5.95 13.56
C MET A 138 4.17 5.62 15.04
N SER A 139 5.28 5.10 15.55
CA SER A 139 5.42 4.82 16.99
C SER A 139 5.49 6.10 17.83
N ASN A 140 6.08 7.16 17.27
CA ASN A 140 6.17 8.49 17.88
C ASN A 140 5.97 9.56 16.81
N ALA A 141 5.28 10.64 17.15
CA ALA A 141 5.19 11.82 16.29
C ALA A 141 6.57 12.46 16.10
N LEU A 142 6.86 12.93 14.89
CA LEU A 142 8.09 13.65 14.60
C LEU A 142 7.95 15.14 14.92
N ASP A 143 9.03 15.76 15.38
CA ASP A 143 9.07 17.21 15.59
C ASP A 143 9.02 17.98 14.27
N SER A 144 9.53 17.39 13.19
CA SER A 144 9.51 17.98 11.85
C SER A 144 8.12 18.00 11.20
N GLY A 145 7.14 17.30 11.78
CA GLY A 145 5.78 17.19 11.24
C GLY A 145 5.43 15.78 10.77
N ASN A 146 4.43 15.68 9.90
CA ASN A 146 4.00 14.39 9.36
C ASN A 146 4.86 13.97 8.16
N LEU A 147 4.81 12.67 7.86
CA LEU A 147 5.33 12.10 6.63
C LEU A 147 4.18 11.79 5.67
N THR A 148 4.42 12.01 4.39
CA THR A 148 3.58 11.47 3.33
C THR A 148 4.18 10.16 2.84
N ILE A 149 3.40 9.09 2.88
CA ILE A 149 3.78 7.79 2.32
C ILE A 149 3.09 7.66 0.97
N GLY A 150 3.88 7.63 -0.09
CA GLY A 150 3.41 7.49 -1.45
C GLY A 150 3.71 6.11 -2.00
N ILE A 151 2.77 5.55 -2.76
CA ILE A 151 2.97 4.30 -3.47
C ILE A 151 2.69 4.49 -4.96
N VAL A 152 3.44 3.74 -5.76
CA VAL A 152 3.23 3.61 -7.20
C VAL A 152 3.04 2.12 -7.49
N LEU A 153 1.88 1.77 -8.04
CA LEU A 153 1.52 0.42 -8.40
C LEU A 153 1.65 0.25 -9.92
N GLU A 154 2.44 -0.71 -10.35
CA GLU A 154 2.44 -1.17 -11.74
C GLU A 154 1.36 -2.23 -11.90
N CYS A 155 0.38 -1.98 -12.75
CA CYS A 155 -0.84 -2.77 -12.87
C CYS A 155 -1.13 -3.17 -14.31
N SER A 156 -1.92 -4.24 -14.46
CA SER A 156 -2.57 -4.59 -15.72
C SER A 156 -4.00 -5.08 -15.42
N LEU A 157 -4.87 -5.03 -16.43
CA LEU A 157 -6.22 -5.56 -16.33
C LEU A 157 -6.27 -6.99 -16.88
N GLU A 158 -7.04 -7.85 -16.23
CA GLU A 158 -7.28 -9.22 -16.65
C GLU A 158 -8.76 -9.53 -16.64
N SER A 159 -9.19 -10.38 -17.56
CA SER A 159 -10.57 -10.91 -17.59
C SER A 159 -10.65 -12.23 -16.82
N ALA A 160 -11.74 -12.42 -16.10
CA ALA A 160 -12.04 -13.65 -15.38
C ALA A 160 -13.51 -14.05 -15.57
N THR A 161 -13.82 -15.31 -15.30
CA THR A 161 -15.24 -15.74 -15.20
C THR A 161 -15.85 -15.14 -13.94
N GLN A 162 -17.17 -14.94 -13.96
CA GLN A 162 -17.89 -14.40 -12.79
C GLN A 162 -17.68 -15.27 -11.53
N SER A 163 -17.71 -16.60 -11.69
CA SER A 163 -17.49 -17.51 -10.56
C SER A 163 -16.09 -17.39 -9.97
N SER A 164 -15.07 -17.30 -10.80
CA SER A 164 -13.68 -17.13 -10.34
C SER A 164 -13.46 -15.77 -9.67
N SER A 165 -14.02 -14.71 -10.22
CA SER A 165 -13.89 -13.35 -9.65
C SER A 165 -14.63 -13.23 -8.33
N THR A 166 -15.81 -13.84 -8.21
CA THR A 166 -16.58 -13.88 -6.96
C THR A 166 -15.82 -14.63 -5.87
N ALA A 167 -15.29 -15.82 -6.20
CA ALA A 167 -14.50 -16.60 -5.25
C ALA A 167 -13.27 -15.83 -4.75
N LEU A 168 -12.54 -15.15 -5.64
CA LEU A 168 -11.40 -14.33 -5.28
C LEU A 168 -11.81 -13.13 -4.41
N SER A 169 -12.88 -12.44 -4.78
CA SER A 169 -13.43 -11.31 -4.00
C SER A 169 -13.76 -11.73 -2.57
N LEU A 170 -14.43 -12.86 -2.39
CA LEU A 170 -14.75 -13.39 -1.07
C LEU A 170 -13.50 -13.76 -0.26
N SER A 171 -12.43 -14.18 -0.90
CA SER A 171 -11.16 -14.49 -0.22
C SER A 171 -10.39 -13.23 0.22
N GLN A 172 -10.73 -12.06 -0.33
CA GLN A 172 -10.09 -10.78 -0.04
C GLN A 172 -10.88 -9.90 0.94
N GLN A 173 -12.04 -10.38 1.36
CA GLN A 173 -12.91 -9.70 2.34
C GLN A 173 -12.73 -10.24 3.75
#